data_6d067aa7180e5a7b491c6a51be4cddb1
#
_entry.id   6d067aa7180e5a7b491c6a51be4cddb1
#
_cell.length_a   1.000
_cell.length_b   1.000
_cell.length_c   1.000
_cell.angle_alpha   90.00
_cell.angle_beta   90.00
_cell.angle_gamma   90.00
#
_symmetry.space_group_name_H-M   'P 1'
#
loop_
_entity.id
_entity.type
_entity.pdbx_description
1 polymer ?
#
loop_
_entity_poly.entity_id
_entity_poly.type
_entity_poly.pdbx_seq_one_letter_code
_entity_poly.pdbx_strand_id
1 'polypeptide(L)'
;MAERGFLVLAFDPSYTGESGGEPRYVASPDINTEDFCAAVDYLATRDEVDENRIGILGICGFGGFALNAAAIDTRIKATVASTMYDMSRVTAKGYFDKMDTDARYELRRQLNAQRTEDYKNGTYALAGGVADPLPEDAPQFVKDYHTYYKTPRGYHKRSLNSNGGWNKTSSLPFINMPILAYSNEIRSAVLLIHGEKAHSRYFSEDAFKTLQGPNKELLIIPGATHVDLYDNPEAIPFDKLEQFYKEYLK
;
A
#
# COMPACT_ATOMS: atom_id res chain seq x y z
N MET A 1 -5.96 17.09 0.22
CA MET A 1 -7.26 16.98 -0.52
C MET A 1 -8.38 17.71 0.22
N ALA A 2 -8.48 17.68 1.55
CA ALA A 2 -9.49 18.42 2.29
C ALA A 2 -9.51 19.93 1.97
N GLU A 3 -8.36 20.58 1.94
CA GLU A 3 -8.21 22.00 1.55
C GLU A 3 -8.59 22.29 0.09
N ARG A 4 -8.78 21.22 -0.72
CA ARG A 4 -9.21 21.30 -2.12
C ARG A 4 -10.69 20.97 -2.32
N GLY A 5 -11.46 20.94 -1.24
CA GLY A 5 -12.92 20.82 -1.26
C GLY A 5 -13.46 19.39 -1.28
N PHE A 6 -12.67 18.40 -0.85
CA PHE A 6 -13.13 17.03 -0.66
C PHE A 6 -13.36 16.75 0.83
N LEU A 7 -14.41 16.02 1.15
CA LEU A 7 -14.51 15.36 2.44
C LEU A 7 -13.50 14.20 2.44
N VAL A 8 -12.65 14.11 3.46
CA VAL A 8 -11.56 13.13 3.51
C VAL A 8 -11.65 12.32 4.80
N LEU A 9 -11.70 10.99 4.64
CA LEU A 9 -11.52 10.04 5.73
C LEU A 9 -10.10 9.47 5.65
N ALA A 10 -9.33 9.62 6.72
CA ALA A 10 -8.06 8.94 6.93
C ALA A 10 -8.18 8.03 8.16
N PHE A 11 -7.64 6.82 8.07
CA PHE A 11 -7.76 5.83 9.13
C PHE A 11 -6.48 5.02 9.30
N ASP A 12 -6.23 4.53 10.50
CA ASP A 12 -5.24 3.49 10.73
C ASP A 12 -5.86 2.14 10.31
N PRO A 13 -5.15 1.30 9.56
CA PRO A 13 -5.65 -0.04 9.20
C PRO A 13 -5.91 -0.91 10.42
N SER A 14 -6.76 -1.91 10.27
CA SER A 14 -7.01 -2.93 11.30
C SER A 14 -5.70 -3.47 11.87
N TYR A 15 -5.66 -3.74 13.16
CA TYR A 15 -4.51 -4.23 13.95
C TYR A 15 -3.36 -3.22 14.12
N THR A 16 -3.47 -1.99 13.63
CA THR A 16 -2.39 -1.00 13.69
C THR A 16 -2.85 0.33 14.26
N GLY A 17 -1.89 1.16 14.66
CA GLY A 17 -2.17 2.51 15.14
C GLY A 17 -3.16 2.53 16.31
N GLU A 18 -4.22 3.32 16.18
CA GLU A 18 -5.33 3.42 17.13
C GLU A 18 -6.52 2.52 16.78
N SER A 19 -6.50 1.87 15.60
CA SER A 19 -7.49 0.86 15.24
C SER A 19 -7.32 -0.42 16.07
N GLY A 20 -8.43 -1.11 16.30
CA GLY A 20 -8.47 -2.33 17.10
C GLY A 20 -7.88 -3.55 16.39
N GLY A 21 -7.98 -4.70 17.07
CA GLY A 21 -7.57 -6.00 16.58
C GLY A 21 -6.37 -6.59 17.35
N GLU A 22 -6.46 -7.90 17.60
CA GLU A 22 -5.41 -8.70 18.23
C GLU A 22 -5.18 -9.97 17.40
N PRO A 23 -3.90 -10.42 17.28
CA PRO A 23 -2.69 -9.76 17.79
C PRO A 23 -2.40 -8.46 17.04
N ARG A 24 -1.67 -7.53 17.66
CA ARG A 24 -1.30 -6.26 17.01
C ARG A 24 -0.35 -6.50 15.84
N TYR A 25 -0.33 -5.55 14.90
CA TYR A 25 0.60 -5.47 13.77
C TYR A 25 0.43 -6.58 12.73
N VAL A 26 -0.77 -7.12 12.58
CA VAL A 26 -1.09 -8.04 11.49
C VAL A 26 -1.19 -7.26 10.17
N ALA A 27 -0.58 -7.81 9.12
CA ALA A 27 -0.90 -7.45 7.74
C ALA A 27 -1.55 -8.65 7.06
N SER A 28 -2.57 -8.42 6.25
CA SER A 28 -3.30 -9.48 5.55
C SER A 28 -3.84 -8.97 4.22
N PRO A 29 -3.72 -9.73 3.13
CA PRO A 29 -4.19 -9.27 1.82
C PRO A 29 -5.70 -9.02 1.77
N ASP A 30 -6.50 -9.82 2.49
CA ASP A 30 -7.94 -9.67 2.58
C ASP A 30 -8.35 -8.56 3.55
N ILE A 31 -7.82 -8.56 4.79
CA ILE A 31 -8.19 -7.57 5.82
C ILE A 31 -7.79 -6.15 5.38
N ASN A 32 -6.57 -5.96 4.85
CA ASN A 32 -6.17 -4.62 4.42
C ASN A 32 -6.90 -4.13 3.16
N THR A 33 -7.46 -5.03 2.37
CA THR A 33 -8.40 -4.69 1.29
C THR A 33 -9.76 -4.33 1.88
N GLU A 34 -10.26 -5.12 2.84
CA GLU A 34 -11.53 -4.90 3.53
C GLU A 34 -11.55 -3.58 4.30
N ASP A 35 -10.43 -3.12 4.85
CA ASP A 35 -10.31 -1.82 5.50
C ASP A 35 -10.77 -0.66 4.58
N PHE A 36 -10.51 -0.74 3.26
CA PHE A 36 -11.04 0.22 2.28
C PHE A 36 -12.54 0.06 2.07
N CYS A 37 -13.04 -1.17 1.97
CA CYS A 37 -14.47 -1.44 1.79
C CYS A 37 -15.27 -0.99 3.01
N ALA A 38 -14.77 -1.26 4.21
CA ALA A 38 -15.36 -0.78 5.46
C ALA A 38 -15.36 0.76 5.58
N ALA A 39 -14.30 1.41 5.08
CA ALA A 39 -14.29 2.88 5.00
C ALA A 39 -15.33 3.41 4.01
N VAL A 40 -15.59 2.71 2.91
CA VAL A 40 -16.68 3.03 1.97
C VAL A 40 -18.04 2.84 2.65
N ASP A 41 -18.26 1.75 3.41
CA ASP A 41 -19.49 1.55 4.18
C ASP A 41 -19.74 2.71 5.14
N TYR A 42 -18.72 3.10 5.90
CA TYR A 42 -18.82 4.22 6.81
C TYR A 42 -19.19 5.52 6.09
N LEU A 43 -18.49 5.86 5.00
CA LEU A 43 -18.77 7.07 4.23
C LEU A 43 -20.18 7.05 3.63
N ALA A 44 -20.64 5.92 3.09
CA ALA A 44 -21.95 5.78 2.46
C ALA A 44 -23.13 5.95 3.47
N THR A 45 -22.85 5.88 4.77
CA THR A 45 -23.86 6.11 5.83
C THR A 45 -23.89 7.55 6.35
N ARG A 46 -23.05 8.44 5.81
CA ARG A 46 -22.97 9.83 6.27
C ARG A 46 -23.87 10.73 5.45
N ASP A 47 -24.69 11.55 6.12
CA ASP A 47 -25.62 12.47 5.46
C ASP A 47 -24.93 13.52 4.57
N GLU A 48 -23.70 13.86 4.88
CA GLU A 48 -22.87 14.82 4.13
C GLU A 48 -22.13 14.22 2.93
N VAL A 49 -22.24 12.89 2.70
CA VAL A 49 -21.57 12.16 1.62
C VAL A 49 -22.57 11.72 0.56
N ASP A 50 -22.25 11.98 -0.70
CA ASP A 50 -22.91 11.33 -1.83
C ASP A 50 -22.27 9.96 -2.07
N GLU A 51 -23.00 8.90 -1.76
CA GLU A 51 -22.52 7.50 -1.88
C GLU A 51 -22.12 7.11 -3.31
N ASN A 52 -22.57 7.84 -4.33
CA ASN A 52 -22.21 7.62 -5.72
C ASN A 52 -20.91 8.34 -6.13
N ARG A 53 -20.30 9.09 -5.22
CA ARG A 53 -19.13 9.94 -5.47
C ARG A 53 -17.96 9.62 -4.52
N ILE A 54 -17.75 8.34 -4.23
CA ILE A 54 -16.68 7.88 -3.35
C ILE A 54 -15.45 7.50 -4.19
N GLY A 55 -14.31 8.08 -3.83
CA GLY A 55 -13.00 7.73 -4.36
C GLY A 55 -12.05 7.29 -3.25
N ILE A 56 -11.04 6.53 -3.60
CA ILE A 56 -10.00 6.08 -2.65
C ILE A 56 -8.61 6.48 -3.12
N LEU A 57 -7.70 6.65 -2.15
CA LEU A 57 -6.29 6.89 -2.40
C LEU A 57 -5.46 5.94 -1.53
N GLY A 58 -4.65 5.11 -2.16
CA GLY A 58 -3.68 4.25 -1.50
C GLY A 58 -2.25 4.68 -1.79
N ILE A 59 -1.38 4.64 -0.78
CA ILE A 59 0.03 5.02 -0.89
C ILE A 59 0.90 3.80 -0.53
N CYS A 60 1.99 3.58 -1.27
CA CYS A 60 2.94 2.48 -1.01
C CYS A 60 2.23 1.11 -1.08
N GLY A 61 2.38 0.26 -0.06
CA GLY A 61 1.68 -1.02 0.03
C GLY A 61 0.16 -0.89 -0.09
N PHE A 62 -0.42 0.17 0.48
CA PHE A 62 -1.85 0.44 0.39
C PHE A 62 -2.31 0.89 -1.00
N GLY A 63 -1.41 1.27 -1.89
CA GLY A 63 -1.73 1.46 -3.31
C GLY A 63 -2.18 0.18 -4.01
N GLY A 64 -1.52 -0.95 -3.73
CA GLY A 64 -1.94 -2.27 -4.22
C GLY A 64 -3.27 -2.73 -3.63
N PHE A 65 -3.50 -2.52 -2.33
CA PHE A 65 -4.79 -2.83 -1.69
C PHE A 65 -5.93 -1.94 -2.22
N ALA A 66 -5.67 -0.67 -2.52
CA ALA A 66 -6.67 0.21 -3.13
C ALA A 66 -7.10 -0.31 -4.51
N LEU A 67 -6.18 -0.82 -5.33
CA LEU A 67 -6.52 -1.47 -6.60
C LEU A 67 -7.35 -2.74 -6.37
N ASN A 68 -6.99 -3.56 -5.39
CA ASN A 68 -7.75 -4.75 -5.06
C ASN A 68 -9.16 -4.39 -4.57
N ALA A 69 -9.29 -3.37 -3.71
CA ALA A 69 -10.58 -2.86 -3.24
C ALA A 69 -11.45 -2.35 -4.41
N ALA A 70 -10.86 -1.63 -5.37
CA ALA A 70 -11.57 -1.18 -6.57
C ALA A 70 -12.03 -2.32 -7.49
N ALA A 71 -11.36 -3.48 -7.45
CA ALA A 71 -11.80 -4.67 -8.17
C ALA A 71 -12.96 -5.40 -7.49
N ILE A 72 -13.10 -5.24 -6.16
CA ILE A 72 -14.13 -5.90 -5.34
C ILE A 72 -15.34 -4.99 -5.15
N ASP A 73 -15.14 -3.73 -4.79
CA ASP A 73 -16.20 -2.79 -4.42
C ASP A 73 -16.54 -1.84 -5.57
N THR A 74 -17.67 -2.09 -6.21
CA THR A 74 -18.17 -1.29 -7.35
C THR A 74 -18.67 0.10 -6.98
N ARG A 75 -18.80 0.42 -5.69
CA ARG A 75 -19.13 1.76 -5.19
C ARG A 75 -17.95 2.72 -5.30
N ILE A 76 -16.73 2.21 -5.41
CA ILE A 76 -15.53 3.02 -5.63
C ILE A 76 -15.50 3.50 -7.08
N LYS A 77 -15.65 4.82 -7.30
CA LYS A 77 -15.74 5.43 -8.63
C LYS A 77 -14.41 5.91 -9.19
N ALA A 78 -13.47 6.24 -8.30
CA ALA A 78 -12.14 6.73 -8.68
C ALA A 78 -11.09 6.22 -7.68
N THR A 79 -10.01 5.65 -8.19
CA THR A 79 -8.91 5.10 -7.38
C THR A 79 -7.60 5.75 -7.77
N VAL A 80 -6.88 6.29 -6.80
CA VAL A 80 -5.49 6.71 -6.96
C VAL A 80 -4.59 5.73 -6.20
N ALA A 81 -3.57 5.22 -6.88
CA ALA A 81 -2.50 4.43 -6.26
C ALA A 81 -1.16 5.15 -6.46
N SER A 82 -0.68 5.79 -5.39
CA SER A 82 0.56 6.56 -5.40
C SER A 82 1.71 5.70 -4.92
N THR A 83 2.80 5.69 -5.71
CA THR A 83 4.04 4.95 -5.39
C THR A 83 3.77 3.52 -4.90
N MET A 84 2.83 2.83 -5.55
CA MET A 84 2.28 1.57 -5.10
C MET A 84 3.28 0.40 -5.09
N TYR A 85 2.99 -0.56 -4.21
CA TYR A 85 3.53 -1.92 -4.27
C TYR A 85 2.42 -2.93 -4.52
N ASP A 86 2.73 -3.94 -5.32
CA ASP A 86 2.05 -5.24 -5.20
C ASP A 86 2.69 -6.02 -4.05
N MET A 87 2.09 -5.92 -2.86
CA MET A 87 2.61 -6.55 -1.64
C MET A 87 2.66 -8.07 -1.74
N SER A 88 1.75 -8.68 -2.49
CA SER A 88 1.76 -10.12 -2.76
C SER A 88 2.93 -10.52 -3.67
N ARG A 89 3.15 -9.78 -4.75
CA ARG A 89 4.25 -10.03 -5.69
C ARG A 89 5.62 -9.86 -5.03
N VAL A 90 5.84 -8.74 -4.31
CA VAL A 90 7.12 -8.50 -3.66
C VAL A 90 7.42 -9.55 -2.59
N THR A 91 6.41 -10.00 -1.86
CA THR A 91 6.58 -11.05 -0.84
C THR A 91 6.82 -12.42 -1.47
N ALA A 92 6.12 -12.74 -2.56
CA ALA A 92 6.23 -14.05 -3.23
C ALA A 92 7.45 -14.16 -4.15
N LYS A 93 7.89 -13.06 -4.76
CA LYS A 93 8.92 -13.08 -5.81
C LYS A 93 10.14 -12.21 -5.51
N GLY A 94 10.12 -11.43 -4.42
CA GLY A 94 11.17 -10.45 -4.11
C GLY A 94 11.16 -9.25 -5.07
N TYR A 95 12.09 -8.33 -4.86
CA TYR A 95 12.28 -7.21 -5.76
C TYR A 95 12.74 -7.70 -7.14
N PHE A 96 12.12 -7.16 -8.19
CA PHE A 96 12.40 -7.48 -9.60
C PHE A 96 12.21 -8.98 -9.93
N ASP A 97 11.32 -9.65 -9.18
CA ASP A 97 11.00 -11.09 -9.32
C ASP A 97 12.23 -12.02 -9.24
N LYS A 98 13.22 -11.67 -8.42
CA LYS A 98 14.48 -12.42 -8.30
C LYS A 98 14.39 -13.67 -7.41
N MET A 99 13.31 -13.84 -6.66
CA MET A 99 13.10 -15.00 -5.79
C MET A 99 12.56 -16.17 -6.60
N ASP A 100 13.31 -17.24 -6.70
CA ASP A 100 12.89 -18.47 -7.35
C ASP A 100 11.99 -19.35 -6.44
N THR A 101 11.62 -20.52 -6.94
CA THR A 101 10.74 -21.46 -6.25
C THR A 101 11.38 -22.02 -4.98
N ASP A 102 12.68 -22.30 -5.01
CA ASP A 102 13.39 -22.91 -3.87
C ASP A 102 13.58 -21.89 -2.75
N ALA A 103 13.98 -20.66 -3.08
CA ALA A 103 14.06 -19.55 -2.13
C ALA A 103 12.70 -19.26 -1.48
N ARG A 104 11.62 -19.30 -2.26
CA ARG A 104 10.25 -19.12 -1.74
C ARG A 104 9.81 -20.28 -0.86
N TYR A 105 10.18 -21.52 -1.18
CA TYR A 105 9.93 -22.67 -0.31
C TYR A 105 10.65 -22.53 1.02
N GLU A 106 11.93 -22.14 0.99
CA GLU A 106 12.73 -21.92 2.19
C GLU A 106 12.16 -20.78 3.06
N LEU A 107 11.71 -19.69 2.45
CA LEU A 107 11.01 -18.61 3.16
C LEU A 107 9.77 -19.13 3.89
N ARG A 108 8.93 -19.94 3.23
CA ARG A 108 7.76 -20.57 3.88
C ARG A 108 8.18 -21.46 5.05
N ARG A 109 9.25 -22.23 4.89
CA ARG A 109 9.76 -23.13 5.96
C ARG A 109 10.16 -22.31 7.20
N GLN A 110 10.88 -21.21 7.01
CA GLN A 110 11.28 -20.29 8.08
C GLN A 110 10.08 -19.64 8.76
N LEU A 111 9.13 -19.14 7.97
CA LEU A 111 7.91 -18.52 8.50
C LEU A 111 7.02 -19.51 9.26
N ASN A 112 6.93 -20.75 8.81
CA ASN A 112 6.19 -21.80 9.51
C ASN A 112 6.88 -22.19 10.84
N ALA A 113 8.20 -22.23 10.87
CA ALA A 113 8.95 -22.42 12.13
C ALA A 113 8.69 -21.26 13.10
N GLN A 114 8.75 -20.01 12.63
CA GLN A 114 8.42 -18.84 13.45
C GLN A 114 6.99 -18.90 13.98
N ARG A 115 6.03 -19.31 13.16
CA ARG A 115 4.63 -19.46 13.57
C ARG A 115 4.48 -20.45 14.72
N THR A 116 5.23 -21.55 14.70
CA THR A 116 5.25 -22.54 15.79
C THR A 116 5.85 -21.96 17.07
N GLU A 117 6.94 -21.20 16.95
CA GLU A 117 7.56 -20.53 18.11
C GLU A 117 6.66 -19.46 18.71
N ASP A 118 6.03 -18.65 17.88
CA ASP A 118 5.07 -17.63 18.34
C ASP A 118 3.90 -18.29 19.11
N TYR A 119 3.36 -19.39 18.60
CA TYR A 119 2.29 -20.13 19.28
C TYR A 119 2.72 -20.72 20.63
N LYS A 120 3.91 -21.33 20.69
CA LYS A 120 4.45 -21.91 21.94
C LYS A 120 4.65 -20.87 23.03
N ASN A 121 5.11 -19.69 22.64
CA ASN A 121 5.53 -18.64 23.58
C ASN A 121 4.43 -17.60 23.83
N GLY A 122 3.31 -17.64 23.12
CA GLY A 122 2.27 -16.61 23.18
C GLY A 122 2.78 -15.25 22.72
N THR A 123 3.71 -15.23 21.73
CA THR A 123 4.36 -14.03 21.22
C THR A 123 4.11 -13.87 19.72
N TYR A 124 4.47 -12.71 19.18
CA TYR A 124 4.37 -12.43 17.75
C TYR A 124 5.61 -11.66 17.31
N ALA A 125 6.57 -12.37 16.71
CA ALA A 125 7.81 -11.77 16.24
C ALA A 125 7.53 -10.76 15.12
N LEU A 126 8.16 -9.58 15.19
CA LEU A 126 8.05 -8.54 14.15
C LEU A 126 9.03 -8.78 13.00
N ALA A 127 8.67 -8.28 11.82
CA ALA A 127 9.47 -8.44 10.61
C ALA A 127 10.72 -7.54 10.54
N GLY A 128 10.77 -6.48 11.37
CA GLY A 128 11.93 -5.58 11.48
C GLY A 128 11.68 -4.14 11.02
N GLY A 129 10.78 -3.88 10.09
CA GLY A 129 10.57 -2.53 9.54
C GLY A 129 11.80 -2.04 8.76
N VAL A 130 12.03 -0.72 8.77
CA VAL A 130 13.23 -0.13 8.16
C VAL A 130 14.41 -0.30 9.12
N ALA A 131 15.55 -0.77 8.58
CA ALA A 131 16.77 -1.02 9.38
C ALA A 131 17.30 0.25 10.05
N ASP A 132 17.65 0.12 11.34
CA ASP A 132 18.31 1.16 12.12
C ASP A 132 19.20 0.49 13.20
N PRO A 133 20.54 0.64 13.16
CA PRO A 133 21.27 1.57 12.28
C PRO A 133 21.23 1.16 10.81
N LEU A 134 21.38 2.17 9.94
CA LEU A 134 21.45 1.96 8.50
C LEU A 134 22.74 1.22 8.11
N PRO A 135 22.70 0.08 7.38
CA PRO A 135 23.90 -0.58 6.87
C PRO A 135 24.71 0.33 5.94
N GLU A 136 26.04 0.26 6.02
CA GLU A 136 26.95 1.11 5.21
C GLU A 136 26.77 0.91 3.70
N ASP A 137 26.55 -0.33 3.28
CA ASP A 137 26.36 -0.75 1.88
C ASP A 137 24.89 -0.76 1.44
N ALA A 138 23.98 -0.16 2.25
CA ALA A 138 22.57 -0.14 1.94
C ALA A 138 22.29 0.48 0.55
N PRO A 139 21.44 -0.15 -0.28
CA PRO A 139 20.98 0.44 -1.53
C PRO A 139 20.32 1.81 -1.33
N GLN A 140 20.36 2.67 -2.35
CA GLN A 140 19.82 4.04 -2.24
C GLN A 140 18.38 4.08 -1.72
N PHE A 141 17.50 3.22 -2.20
CA PHE A 141 16.11 3.22 -1.74
C PHE A 141 15.95 2.86 -0.25
N VAL A 142 16.86 2.05 0.31
CA VAL A 142 16.87 1.76 1.76
C VAL A 142 17.32 2.99 2.54
N LYS A 143 18.30 3.75 2.01
CA LYS A 143 18.72 5.04 2.57
C LYS A 143 17.57 6.05 2.54
N ASP A 144 16.82 6.11 1.44
CA ASP A 144 15.65 6.97 1.29
C ASP A 144 14.57 6.63 2.33
N TYR A 145 14.25 5.34 2.51
CA TYR A 145 13.33 4.87 3.54
C TYR A 145 13.82 5.19 4.96
N HIS A 146 15.12 4.97 5.25
CA HIS A 146 15.69 5.32 6.54
C HIS A 146 15.53 6.83 6.81
N THR A 147 15.88 7.67 5.84
CA THR A 147 15.76 9.13 5.94
C THR A 147 14.33 9.56 6.23
N TYR A 148 13.33 8.87 5.68
CA TYR A 148 11.93 9.16 5.97
C TYR A 148 11.50 8.56 7.32
N TYR A 149 11.59 7.26 7.52
CA TYR A 149 10.96 6.58 8.66
C TYR A 149 11.74 6.65 9.97
N LYS A 150 13.07 6.91 9.94
CA LYS A 150 13.93 6.89 11.12
C LYS A 150 14.46 8.26 11.53
N THR A 151 14.00 9.33 10.87
CA THR A 151 14.36 10.72 11.20
C THR A 151 13.09 11.54 11.46
N PRO A 152 13.22 12.79 11.99
CA PRO A 152 12.07 13.68 12.21
C PRO A 152 11.25 14.00 10.94
N ARG A 153 11.76 13.68 9.74
CA ARG A 153 11.04 13.87 8.47
C ARG A 153 9.70 13.14 8.46
N GLY A 154 9.65 11.87 8.83
CA GLY A 154 8.43 11.06 8.76
C GLY A 154 8.32 10.00 9.85
N TYR A 155 9.21 10.04 10.88
CA TYR A 155 9.07 9.16 12.03
C TYR A 155 7.75 9.42 12.75
N HIS A 156 7.03 8.35 13.01
CA HIS A 156 5.84 8.41 13.85
C HIS A 156 5.75 7.18 14.76
N LYS A 157 5.33 7.39 16.02
CA LYS A 157 5.23 6.32 17.02
C LYS A 157 4.27 5.19 16.63
N ARG A 158 3.29 5.46 15.75
CA ARG A 158 2.33 4.47 15.24
C ARG A 158 2.76 3.85 13.91
N SER A 159 3.78 4.40 13.26
CA SER A 159 4.26 3.87 11.97
C SER A 159 4.97 2.53 12.17
N LEU A 160 4.53 1.51 11.46
CA LEU A 160 5.14 0.17 11.49
C LEU A 160 6.57 0.19 10.95
N ASN A 161 6.81 0.89 9.86
CA ASN A 161 8.15 1.00 9.28
C ASN A 161 9.13 1.74 10.20
N SER A 162 8.62 2.67 11.04
CA SER A 162 9.43 3.33 12.07
C SER A 162 9.73 2.42 13.27
N ASN A 163 8.90 1.40 13.56
CA ASN A 163 8.86 0.72 14.85
C ASN A 163 8.83 -0.81 14.79
N GLY A 164 9.48 -1.45 13.84
CA GLY A 164 9.67 -2.89 13.84
C GLY A 164 8.82 -3.67 12.83
N GLY A 165 7.94 -3.00 12.11
CA GLY A 165 7.19 -3.60 11.01
C GLY A 165 5.99 -4.44 11.44
N TRP A 166 5.49 -5.24 10.51
CA TRP A 166 4.39 -6.18 10.70
C TRP A 166 4.83 -7.42 11.47
N ASN A 167 3.88 -8.19 11.96
CA ASN A 167 4.14 -9.55 12.41
C ASN A 167 4.80 -10.34 11.28
N LYS A 168 5.91 -10.99 11.58
CA LYS A 168 6.75 -11.70 10.61
C LYS A 168 5.96 -12.73 9.80
N THR A 169 5.05 -13.44 10.47
CA THR A 169 4.20 -14.47 9.85
C THR A 169 3.09 -13.92 8.96
N SER A 170 2.82 -12.61 8.99
CA SER A 170 1.91 -11.93 8.05
C SER A 170 2.33 -12.08 6.59
N SER A 171 3.61 -12.40 6.31
CA SER A 171 4.08 -12.67 4.95
C SER A 171 3.50 -13.94 4.33
N LEU A 172 3.06 -14.92 5.13
CA LEU A 172 2.57 -16.21 4.61
C LEU A 172 1.37 -16.10 3.65
N PRO A 173 0.25 -15.40 4.02
CA PRO A 173 -0.87 -15.25 3.10
C PRO A 173 -0.50 -14.46 1.84
N PHE A 174 0.37 -13.45 1.94
CA PHE A 174 0.80 -12.68 0.77
C PHE A 174 1.51 -13.52 -0.30
N ILE A 175 2.19 -14.59 0.09
CA ILE A 175 2.87 -15.48 -0.86
C ILE A 175 1.87 -16.17 -1.81
N ASN A 176 0.65 -16.45 -1.34
CA ASN A 176 -0.31 -17.27 -2.06
C ASN A 176 -1.61 -16.54 -2.46
N MET A 177 -1.78 -15.29 -2.08
CA MET A 177 -2.98 -14.49 -2.35
C MET A 177 -2.63 -13.25 -3.19
N PRO A 178 -2.57 -13.38 -4.53
CA PRO A 178 -2.20 -12.27 -5.41
C PRO A 178 -3.30 -11.21 -5.45
N ILE A 179 -3.00 -10.03 -4.88
CA ILE A 179 -3.99 -8.94 -4.72
C ILE A 179 -4.38 -8.25 -6.04
N LEU A 180 -3.60 -8.40 -7.11
CA LEU A 180 -3.91 -7.78 -8.40
C LEU A 180 -4.45 -8.77 -9.44
N ALA A 181 -4.86 -9.99 -9.01
CA ALA A 181 -5.31 -11.04 -9.92
C ALA A 181 -6.46 -10.64 -10.84
N TYR A 182 -7.36 -9.77 -10.35
CA TYR A 182 -8.55 -9.30 -11.08
C TYR A 182 -8.52 -7.79 -11.37
N SER A 183 -7.34 -7.16 -11.33
CA SER A 183 -7.21 -5.72 -11.61
C SER A 183 -7.66 -5.34 -13.03
N ASN A 184 -7.62 -6.28 -13.98
CA ASN A 184 -8.14 -6.11 -15.34
C ASN A 184 -9.67 -5.98 -15.41
N GLU A 185 -10.39 -6.29 -14.34
CA GLU A 185 -11.86 -6.18 -14.27
C GLU A 185 -12.32 -4.85 -13.67
N ILE A 186 -11.42 -3.99 -13.17
CA ILE A 186 -11.74 -2.69 -12.62
C ILE A 186 -12.33 -1.80 -13.71
N ARG A 187 -13.61 -1.44 -13.57
CA ARG A 187 -14.32 -0.56 -14.52
C ARG A 187 -14.26 0.92 -14.14
N SER A 188 -14.13 1.22 -12.84
CA SER A 188 -13.98 2.59 -12.33
C SER A 188 -12.66 3.22 -12.76
N ALA A 189 -12.55 4.55 -12.64
CA ALA A 189 -11.35 5.27 -13.04
C ALA A 189 -10.15 4.92 -12.14
N VAL A 190 -8.95 4.82 -12.73
CA VAL A 190 -7.71 4.55 -12.00
C VAL A 190 -6.61 5.49 -12.46
N LEU A 191 -5.95 6.14 -11.51
CA LEU A 191 -4.73 6.91 -11.72
C LEU A 191 -3.59 6.28 -10.89
N LEU A 192 -2.58 5.77 -11.58
CA LEU A 192 -1.32 5.33 -10.96
C LEU A 192 -0.32 6.48 -11.01
N ILE A 193 0.31 6.79 -9.89
CA ILE A 193 1.34 7.82 -9.79
C ILE A 193 2.61 7.18 -9.24
N HIS A 194 3.76 7.39 -9.89
CA HIS A 194 5.02 6.86 -9.39
C HIS A 194 6.18 7.81 -9.68
N GLY A 195 7.20 7.80 -8.82
CA GLY A 195 8.43 8.55 -9.05
C GLY A 195 9.31 7.89 -10.11
N GLU A 196 9.91 8.67 -11.01
CA GLU A 196 10.81 8.18 -12.05
C GLU A 196 11.99 7.39 -11.49
N LYS A 197 12.57 7.85 -10.37
CA LYS A 197 13.73 7.24 -9.69
C LYS A 197 13.36 6.20 -8.65
N ALA A 198 12.06 5.95 -8.43
CA ALA A 198 11.62 4.96 -7.47
C ALA A 198 11.98 3.55 -7.92
N HIS A 199 12.68 2.79 -7.08
CA HIS A 199 13.02 1.38 -7.33
C HIS A 199 11.79 0.49 -7.54
N SER A 200 10.63 0.93 -7.03
CA SER A 200 9.33 0.23 -7.08
C SER A 200 8.48 0.61 -8.30
N ARG A 201 8.97 1.46 -9.20
CA ARG A 201 8.20 1.98 -10.34
C ARG A 201 7.60 0.88 -11.21
N TYR A 202 8.32 -0.22 -11.39
CA TYR A 202 7.86 -1.35 -12.20
C TYR A 202 6.54 -1.96 -11.72
N PHE A 203 6.19 -1.86 -10.43
CA PHE A 203 4.89 -2.33 -9.94
C PHE A 203 3.73 -1.55 -10.57
N SER A 204 3.83 -0.21 -10.62
CA SER A 204 2.81 0.60 -11.29
C SER A 204 2.80 0.41 -12.79
N GLU A 205 3.96 0.31 -13.43
CA GLU A 205 4.05 0.09 -14.88
C GLU A 205 3.43 -1.26 -15.29
N ASP A 206 3.68 -2.31 -14.52
CA ASP A 206 3.12 -3.64 -14.81
C ASP A 206 1.64 -3.72 -14.46
N ALA A 207 1.20 -3.12 -13.35
CA ALA A 207 -0.21 -3.02 -13.03
C ALA A 207 -0.98 -2.25 -14.12
N PHE A 208 -0.44 -1.14 -14.61
CA PHE A 208 -1.06 -0.37 -15.68
C PHE A 208 -1.29 -1.17 -16.96
N LYS A 209 -0.37 -2.05 -17.32
CA LYS A 209 -0.50 -2.94 -18.50
C LYS A 209 -1.69 -3.91 -18.40
N THR A 210 -2.12 -4.23 -17.19
CA THR A 210 -3.26 -5.14 -16.97
C THR A 210 -4.60 -4.42 -16.93
N LEU A 211 -4.62 -3.13 -16.56
CA LEU A 211 -5.85 -2.35 -16.47
C LEU A 211 -6.50 -2.16 -17.85
N GLN A 212 -7.84 -2.22 -17.90
CA GLN A 212 -8.62 -2.12 -19.13
C GLN A 212 -9.48 -0.86 -19.15
N GLY A 213 -9.69 -0.30 -20.35
CA GLY A 213 -10.59 0.84 -20.59
C GLY A 213 -9.87 2.19 -20.67
N PRO A 214 -10.58 3.23 -21.13
CA PRO A 214 -10.00 4.55 -21.45
C PRO A 214 -9.79 5.45 -20.22
N ASN A 215 -10.35 5.09 -19.08
CA ASN A 215 -10.30 5.85 -17.82
C ASN A 215 -9.17 5.37 -16.90
N LYS A 216 -8.06 4.96 -17.48
CA LYS A 216 -6.86 4.48 -16.78
C LYS A 216 -5.67 5.36 -17.17
N GLU A 217 -4.97 5.86 -16.17
CA GLU A 217 -3.83 6.73 -16.36
C GLU A 217 -2.62 6.24 -15.55
N LEU A 218 -1.42 6.42 -16.13
CA LEU A 218 -0.15 6.26 -15.43
C LEU A 218 0.63 7.58 -15.53
N LEU A 219 0.94 8.18 -14.40
CA LEU A 219 1.72 9.41 -14.29
C LEU A 219 3.06 9.13 -13.63
N ILE A 220 4.14 9.33 -14.37
CA ILE A 220 5.51 9.23 -13.82
C ILE A 220 6.02 10.64 -13.52
N ILE A 221 6.38 10.88 -12.25
CA ILE A 221 6.89 12.18 -11.79
C ILE A 221 8.40 12.24 -12.03
N PRO A 222 8.88 13.12 -12.91
CA PRO A 222 10.30 13.23 -13.25
C PRO A 222 11.16 13.51 -12.01
N GLY A 223 12.26 12.79 -11.88
CA GLY A 223 13.25 12.99 -10.82
C GLY A 223 12.84 12.54 -9.41
N ALA A 224 11.56 12.25 -9.16
CA ALA A 224 11.07 11.85 -7.84
C ALA A 224 11.48 10.42 -7.45
N THR A 225 11.81 10.24 -6.19
CA THR A 225 12.00 8.93 -5.55
C THR A 225 10.67 8.37 -5.04
N HIS A 226 10.71 7.20 -4.41
CA HIS A 226 9.52 6.61 -3.79
C HIS A 226 8.96 7.47 -2.65
N VAL A 227 9.82 7.95 -1.75
CA VAL A 227 9.42 8.69 -0.55
C VAL A 227 9.12 10.17 -0.81
N ASP A 228 9.53 10.73 -1.95
CA ASP A 228 9.15 12.09 -2.32
C ASP A 228 7.65 12.22 -2.55
N LEU A 229 6.97 11.13 -2.90
CA LEU A 229 5.51 11.10 -3.03
C LEU A 229 4.78 10.89 -1.70
N TYR A 230 5.49 10.89 -0.57
CA TYR A 230 4.89 10.84 0.76
C TYR A 230 4.67 12.24 1.34
N ASP A 231 5.66 13.13 1.20
CA ASP A 231 5.71 14.38 1.96
C ASP A 231 6.25 15.60 1.18
N ASN A 232 6.75 15.42 -0.05
CA ASN A 232 7.24 16.55 -0.83
C ASN A 232 6.11 17.17 -1.66
N PRO A 233 5.57 18.35 -1.24
CA PRO A 233 4.45 19.00 -1.93
C PRO A 233 4.78 19.45 -3.35
N GLU A 234 6.06 19.61 -3.70
CA GLU A 234 6.49 19.95 -5.06
C GLU A 234 6.49 18.73 -5.99
N ALA A 235 6.65 17.52 -5.43
CA ALA A 235 6.63 16.27 -6.19
C ALA A 235 5.21 15.67 -6.27
N ILE A 236 4.39 15.85 -5.24
CA ILE A 236 3.03 15.31 -5.21
C ILE A 236 2.14 16.13 -6.16
N PRO A 237 1.55 15.53 -7.21
CA PRO A 237 0.81 16.28 -8.22
C PRO A 237 -0.62 16.60 -7.75
N PHE A 238 -0.78 17.45 -6.73
CA PHE A 238 -2.07 17.76 -6.12
C PHE A 238 -3.11 18.29 -7.11
N ASP A 239 -2.71 19.08 -8.10
CA ASP A 239 -3.63 19.61 -9.12
C ASP A 239 -4.16 18.49 -10.02
N LYS A 240 -3.32 17.52 -10.38
CA LYS A 240 -3.74 16.32 -11.13
C LYS A 240 -4.67 15.44 -10.30
N LEU A 241 -4.40 15.26 -9.00
CA LEU A 241 -5.27 14.53 -8.09
C LEU A 241 -6.65 15.18 -8.00
N GLU A 242 -6.68 16.50 -7.83
CA GLU A 242 -7.93 17.28 -7.77
C GLU A 242 -8.72 17.16 -9.08
N GLN A 243 -8.05 17.36 -10.24
CA GLN A 243 -8.66 17.23 -11.55
C GLN A 243 -9.25 15.83 -11.74
N PHE A 244 -8.49 14.77 -11.43
CA PHE A 244 -8.92 13.39 -11.59
C PHE A 244 -10.18 13.09 -10.75
N TYR A 245 -10.18 13.44 -9.47
CA TYR A 245 -11.36 13.20 -8.65
C TYR A 245 -12.56 14.05 -9.08
N LYS A 246 -12.37 15.32 -9.45
CA LYS A 246 -13.46 16.15 -9.97
C LYS A 246 -14.04 15.62 -11.29
N GLU A 247 -13.25 14.95 -12.10
CA GLU A 247 -13.70 14.36 -13.35
C GLU A 247 -14.55 13.11 -13.13
N TYR A 248 -14.14 12.24 -12.20
CA TYR A 248 -14.74 10.90 -12.04
C TYR A 248 -15.68 10.76 -10.82
N LEU A 249 -15.74 11.74 -9.93
CA LEU A 249 -16.69 11.83 -8.81
C LEU A 249 -17.80 12.85 -9.11
N LYS A 250 -18.50 12.69 -10.23
CA LYS A 250 -19.60 13.57 -10.66
C LYS A 250 -20.94 12.98 -10.29
#